data_6bf4672c384114c2d4de4aa0a85b4044
#
_entry.id   6bf4672c384114c2d4de4aa0a85b4044
#
_cell.length_a   1.000
_cell.length_b   1.000
_cell.length_c   1.000
_cell.angle_alpha   90.00
_cell.angle_beta   90.00
_cell.angle_gamma   90.00
#
_symmetry.space_group_name_H-M   'P 1'
#
loop_
_entity.id
_entity.type
_entity.pdbx_description
1 polymer ?
#
loop_
_entity_poly.entity_id
_entity_poly.type
_entity_poly.pdbx_seq_one_letter_code
_entity_poly.pdbx_strand_id
1 'polypeptide(L)'
;MKRIILTGGGTAGHVTPNIALLPRLKELNYDIHYIGSYNGIEKELIEQFGIPYHGISSGKLRRYFSVQNFTDPFRVLKGLGEAKKLVKVLDPDVIFSKGGFVSVPVVLAGKSRHVPTIIHESDMTPGLANKISMPSAVKICCNFPETMKHLPDGKAVLTGSPIRQELLSGDKYKALEFLHFTSDKPVIMVVGGSLGSVAVNDAVRSVLPELLKSFQVVHLCGKGKIDESLKDLKGYAQFEYIKDELKDLFALTDLVISRAGANAICELLALHKPNLLIPLSANASRGDQILNARSFERQGYSVVLEEEELNHDVLLNAITDLYENRETYITAMKNSPQQNSIDTIIDLIESVARK
;
A
#
# COMPACT_ATOMS: atom_id res chain seq x y z
N MET A 1 31.08 -1.03 -0.44
CA MET A 1 29.69 -0.98 0.06
C MET A 1 28.90 -0.26 -1.00
N LYS A 2 27.87 -0.89 -1.55
CA LYS A 2 26.98 -0.26 -2.55
C LYS A 2 26.09 0.77 -1.86
N ARG A 3 25.78 1.84 -2.56
CA ARG A 3 24.87 2.90 -2.06
C ARG A 3 23.58 2.93 -2.85
N ILE A 4 22.45 3.01 -2.14
CA ILE A 4 21.13 3.14 -2.72
C ILE A 4 20.44 4.41 -2.25
N ILE A 5 19.77 5.11 -3.17
CA ILE A 5 18.81 6.14 -2.83
C ILE A 5 17.40 5.56 -2.98
N LEU A 6 16.63 5.59 -1.90
CA LEU A 6 15.20 5.35 -1.92
C LEU A 6 14.46 6.69 -2.03
N THR A 7 13.37 6.72 -2.77
CA THR A 7 12.55 7.92 -2.90
C THR A 7 11.08 7.56 -3.10
N GLY A 8 10.22 8.43 -2.62
CA GLY A 8 8.77 8.31 -2.68
C GLY A 8 8.15 9.21 -1.63
N GLY A 9 6.91 9.63 -1.80
CA GLY A 9 6.29 10.47 -0.80
C GLY A 9 4.95 11.07 -1.20
N GLY A 10 4.48 11.96 -0.33
CA GLY A 10 3.16 12.58 -0.43
C GLY A 10 2.04 11.78 0.23
N THR A 11 2.19 10.46 0.34
CA THR A 11 1.28 9.56 1.10
C THR A 11 2.08 8.42 1.70
N ALA A 12 1.57 7.82 2.79
CA ALA A 12 2.18 6.64 3.42
C ALA A 12 2.34 5.47 2.41
N GLY A 13 1.42 5.33 1.46
CA GLY A 13 1.47 4.30 0.43
C GLY A 13 2.68 4.36 -0.50
N HIS A 14 3.33 5.52 -0.66
CA HIS A 14 4.59 5.65 -1.39
C HIS A 14 5.83 5.47 -0.50
N VAL A 15 5.66 5.30 0.80
CA VAL A 15 6.77 5.19 1.77
C VAL A 15 6.87 3.79 2.34
N THR A 16 5.76 3.24 2.80
CA THR A 16 5.70 1.92 3.46
C THR A 16 6.38 0.80 2.65
N PRO A 17 6.20 0.71 1.31
CA PRO A 17 6.91 -0.31 0.54
C PRO A 17 8.43 -0.10 0.47
N ASN A 18 8.92 1.15 0.54
CA ASN A 18 10.35 1.41 0.69
C ASN A 18 10.87 0.93 2.04
N ILE A 19 10.08 1.14 3.11
CA ILE A 19 10.40 0.63 4.45
C ILE A 19 10.49 -0.89 4.46
N ALA A 20 9.61 -1.57 3.75
CA ALA A 20 9.61 -3.04 3.65
C ALA A 20 10.90 -3.61 3.02
N LEU A 21 11.61 -2.84 2.20
CA LEU A 21 12.89 -3.25 1.61
C LEU A 21 14.09 -3.06 2.56
N LEU A 22 13.97 -2.22 3.61
CA LEU A 22 15.10 -1.84 4.47
C LEU A 22 15.79 -3.03 5.14
N PRO A 23 15.10 -4.02 5.73
CA PRO A 23 15.76 -5.14 6.35
C PRO A 23 16.70 -5.87 5.38
N ARG A 24 16.20 -6.19 4.19
CA ARG A 24 16.94 -6.93 3.18
C ARG A 24 18.12 -6.12 2.60
N LEU A 25 17.94 -4.81 2.39
CA LEU A 25 19.00 -3.90 1.96
C LEU A 25 20.11 -3.78 3.03
N LYS A 26 19.74 -3.76 4.32
CA LYS A 26 20.70 -3.76 5.43
C LYS A 26 21.50 -5.07 5.51
N GLU A 27 20.86 -6.23 5.34
CA GLU A 27 21.52 -7.53 5.27
C GLU A 27 22.56 -7.60 4.13
N LEU A 28 22.25 -6.96 3.00
CA LEU A 28 23.18 -6.86 1.86
C LEU A 28 24.24 -5.75 2.01
N ASN A 29 24.32 -5.12 3.20
CA ASN A 29 25.26 -4.05 3.51
C ASN A 29 25.17 -2.84 2.57
N TYR A 30 23.97 -2.43 2.18
CA TYR A 30 23.77 -1.17 1.45
C TYR A 30 23.93 0.05 2.37
N ASP A 31 24.61 1.08 1.88
CA ASP A 31 24.55 2.44 2.43
C ASP A 31 23.25 3.09 1.90
N ILE A 32 22.24 3.17 2.77
CA ILE A 32 20.89 3.54 2.38
C ILE A 32 20.64 5.01 2.70
N HIS A 33 20.22 5.78 1.70
CA HIS A 33 19.77 7.17 1.84
C HIS A 33 18.34 7.33 1.34
N TYR A 34 17.59 8.24 1.93
CA TYR A 34 16.25 8.58 1.48
C TYR A 34 16.17 10.03 1.03
N ILE A 35 15.61 10.26 -0.17
CA ILE A 35 15.30 11.61 -0.64
C ILE A 35 13.79 11.79 -0.71
N GLY A 36 13.26 12.78 0.01
CA GLY A 36 11.83 13.11 0.06
C GLY A 36 11.61 14.63 0.19
N SER A 37 10.39 15.06 0.47
CA SER A 37 10.09 16.47 0.67
C SER A 37 10.53 16.96 2.05
N TYR A 38 10.76 18.26 2.21
CA TYR A 38 11.19 18.85 3.50
C TYR A 38 10.23 18.56 4.65
N ASN A 39 8.91 18.57 4.38
CA ASN A 39 7.85 18.49 5.40
C ASN A 39 6.77 17.45 5.02
N GLY A 40 7.12 16.39 4.34
CA GLY A 40 6.19 15.31 3.99
C GLY A 40 6.12 14.24 5.07
N ILE A 41 5.03 13.46 5.07
CA ILE A 41 4.84 12.29 5.95
C ILE A 41 6.00 11.29 5.83
N GLU A 42 6.65 11.23 4.66
CA GLU A 42 7.79 10.36 4.41
C GLU A 42 8.96 10.65 5.36
N LYS A 43 9.15 11.91 5.78
CA LYS A 43 10.20 12.28 6.71
C LYS A 43 10.02 11.59 8.07
N GLU A 44 8.85 11.76 8.67
CA GLU A 44 8.53 11.17 9.97
C GLU A 44 8.61 9.64 9.94
N LEU A 45 8.15 9.02 8.84
CA LEU A 45 8.16 7.57 8.70
C LEU A 45 9.56 7.00 8.53
N ILE A 46 10.46 7.68 7.81
CA ILE A 46 11.82 7.18 7.52
C ILE A 46 12.79 7.45 8.68
N GLU A 47 12.69 8.59 9.35
CA GLU A 47 13.55 8.95 10.48
C GLU A 47 13.50 7.91 11.61
N GLN A 48 12.36 7.22 11.80
CA GLN A 48 12.19 6.15 12.79
C GLN A 48 13.13 4.95 12.56
N PHE A 49 13.62 4.75 11.33
CA PHE A 49 14.50 3.63 10.97
C PHE A 49 15.99 3.99 10.98
N GLY A 50 16.34 5.22 11.40
CA GLY A 50 17.71 5.70 11.43
C GLY A 50 18.38 5.86 10.04
N ILE A 51 17.57 6.00 8.98
CA ILE A 51 18.04 6.20 7.62
C ILE A 51 18.30 7.69 7.38
N PRO A 52 19.50 8.08 6.85
CA PRO A 52 19.80 9.45 6.48
C PRO A 52 18.74 10.00 5.50
N TYR A 53 18.03 11.04 5.94
CA TYR A 53 16.97 11.68 5.18
C TYR A 53 17.44 13.02 4.58
N HIS A 54 17.15 13.23 3.29
CA HIS A 54 17.50 14.44 2.56
C HIS A 54 16.25 15.09 2.00
N GLY A 55 15.92 16.29 2.49
CA GLY A 55 14.77 17.04 2.01
C GLY A 55 15.06 17.78 0.69
N ILE A 56 14.11 17.76 -0.22
CA ILE A 56 14.10 18.59 -1.42
C ILE A 56 12.79 19.37 -1.57
N SER A 57 12.82 20.44 -2.33
CA SER A 57 11.61 21.16 -2.74
C SER A 57 10.76 20.26 -3.63
N SER A 58 9.47 20.15 -3.33
CA SER A 58 8.51 19.42 -4.15
C SER A 58 7.30 20.31 -4.45
N GLY A 59 6.80 20.25 -5.69
CA GLY A 59 5.53 20.85 -6.10
C GLY A 59 4.51 19.73 -6.32
N LYS A 60 3.23 19.97 -5.99
CA LYS A 60 2.13 19.09 -6.37
C LYS A 60 1.49 19.69 -7.63
N LEU A 61 1.57 18.99 -8.75
CA LEU A 61 0.75 19.33 -9.92
C LEU A 61 -0.72 19.01 -9.59
N ARG A 62 -1.43 20.01 -9.08
CA ARG A 62 -2.85 19.90 -8.74
C ARG A 62 -3.68 20.07 -10.00
N ARG A 63 -4.69 19.23 -10.19
CA ARG A 63 -5.59 19.29 -11.35
C ARG A 63 -6.69 20.35 -11.24
N TYR A 64 -6.86 20.96 -10.06
CA TYR A 64 -7.81 22.05 -9.84
C TYR A 64 -7.09 23.39 -9.73
N PHE A 65 -7.80 24.46 -10.07
CA PHE A 65 -7.26 25.81 -10.06
C PHE A 65 -6.88 26.20 -8.62
N SER A 66 -5.60 26.43 -8.38
CA SER A 66 -5.05 26.85 -7.10
C SER A 66 -3.94 27.87 -7.37
N VAL A 67 -3.87 28.92 -6.57
CA VAL A 67 -2.78 29.93 -6.64
C VAL A 67 -1.40 29.26 -6.54
N GLN A 68 -1.33 28.13 -5.84
CA GLN A 68 -0.10 27.32 -5.72
C GLN A 68 0.34 26.69 -7.05
N ASN A 69 -0.52 26.56 -8.04
CA ASN A 69 -0.16 26.05 -9.38
C ASN A 69 0.82 26.99 -10.09
N PHE A 70 0.87 28.28 -9.74
CA PHE A 70 1.83 29.25 -10.29
C PHE A 70 3.22 29.15 -9.63
N THR A 71 3.29 28.71 -8.37
CA THR A 71 4.56 28.56 -7.64
C THR A 71 5.14 27.13 -7.75
N ASP A 72 4.32 26.14 -8.02
CA ASP A 72 4.73 24.75 -8.11
C ASP A 72 5.76 24.46 -9.23
N PRO A 73 5.72 25.06 -10.44
CA PRO A 73 6.77 24.88 -11.44
C PRO A 73 8.15 25.33 -10.95
N PHE A 74 8.22 26.47 -10.23
CA PHE A 74 9.49 26.96 -9.66
C PHE A 74 10.00 26.03 -8.54
N ARG A 75 9.10 25.48 -7.73
CA ARG A 75 9.45 24.48 -6.71
C ARG A 75 9.96 23.20 -7.33
N VAL A 76 9.36 22.74 -8.43
CA VAL A 76 9.82 21.55 -9.17
C VAL A 76 11.22 21.78 -9.75
N LEU A 77 11.48 22.94 -10.37
CA LEU A 77 12.81 23.31 -10.90
C LEU A 77 13.86 23.41 -9.78
N LYS A 78 13.50 24.04 -8.65
CA LYS A 78 14.36 24.10 -7.47
C LYS A 78 14.66 22.69 -6.94
N GLY A 79 13.64 21.85 -6.78
CA GLY A 79 13.79 20.47 -6.34
C GLY A 79 14.67 19.64 -7.27
N LEU A 80 14.60 19.87 -8.59
CA LEU A 80 15.48 19.22 -9.55
C LEU A 80 16.95 19.64 -9.37
N GLY A 81 17.21 20.92 -9.09
CA GLY A 81 18.55 21.43 -8.78
C GLY A 81 19.10 20.81 -7.49
N GLU A 82 18.28 20.75 -6.43
CA GLU A 82 18.62 20.15 -5.14
C GLU A 82 18.88 18.63 -5.30
N ALA A 83 18.01 17.91 -6.01
CA ALA A 83 18.18 16.49 -6.30
C ALA A 83 19.46 16.20 -7.09
N LYS A 84 19.78 17.00 -8.12
CA LYS A 84 21.03 16.86 -8.89
C LYS A 84 22.26 17.03 -8.01
N LYS A 85 22.24 17.99 -7.07
CA LYS A 85 23.33 18.22 -6.11
C LYS A 85 23.47 17.02 -5.17
N LEU A 86 22.37 16.51 -4.62
CA LEU A 86 22.36 15.36 -3.71
C LEU A 86 22.85 14.10 -4.42
N VAL A 87 22.30 13.76 -5.58
CA VAL A 87 22.71 12.59 -6.36
C VAL A 87 24.19 12.68 -6.75
N LYS A 88 24.71 13.90 -7.04
CA LYS A 88 26.14 14.09 -7.30
C LYS A 88 27.00 13.83 -6.06
N VAL A 89 26.61 14.33 -4.89
CA VAL A 89 27.37 14.20 -3.64
C VAL A 89 27.31 12.78 -3.09
N LEU A 90 26.12 12.17 -3.13
CA LEU A 90 25.92 10.80 -2.63
C LEU A 90 26.48 9.74 -3.58
N ASP A 91 26.55 10.05 -4.89
CA ASP A 91 27.01 9.14 -5.95
C ASP A 91 26.50 7.69 -5.78
N PRO A 92 25.18 7.48 -5.84
CA PRO A 92 24.59 6.17 -5.56
C PRO A 92 24.83 5.20 -6.72
N ASP A 93 24.86 3.91 -6.40
CA ASP A 93 24.96 2.82 -7.38
C ASP A 93 23.61 2.52 -8.04
N VAL A 94 22.51 2.83 -7.35
CA VAL A 94 21.16 2.62 -7.83
C VAL A 94 20.16 3.56 -7.14
N ILE A 95 19.08 3.89 -7.83
CA ILE A 95 17.92 4.61 -7.26
C ILE A 95 16.69 3.72 -7.37
N PHE A 96 15.94 3.59 -6.28
CA PHE A 96 14.62 2.96 -6.28
C PHE A 96 13.55 3.98 -5.91
N SER A 97 12.53 4.13 -6.77
CA SER A 97 11.45 5.10 -6.62
C SER A 97 10.11 4.41 -6.50
N LYS A 98 9.40 4.66 -5.40
CA LYS A 98 8.01 4.20 -5.20
C LYS A 98 6.97 5.17 -5.77
N GLY A 99 7.42 6.27 -6.37
CA GLY A 99 6.54 7.26 -6.98
C GLY A 99 6.17 8.42 -6.05
N GLY A 100 5.13 9.15 -6.44
CA GLY A 100 4.81 10.46 -5.86
C GLY A 100 5.60 11.59 -6.52
N PHE A 101 5.08 12.83 -6.44
CA PHE A 101 5.69 13.97 -7.17
C PHE A 101 7.10 14.32 -6.71
N VAL A 102 7.45 14.06 -5.45
CA VAL A 102 8.79 14.30 -4.91
C VAL A 102 9.85 13.39 -5.54
N SER A 103 9.47 12.22 -6.03
CA SER A 103 10.41 11.28 -6.66
C SER A 103 10.84 11.71 -8.07
N VAL A 104 10.00 12.48 -8.79
CA VAL A 104 10.29 12.89 -10.17
C VAL A 104 11.63 13.64 -10.31
N PRO A 105 11.93 14.68 -9.51
CA PRO A 105 13.24 15.32 -9.53
C PRO A 105 14.41 14.38 -9.29
N VAL A 106 14.23 13.39 -8.39
CA VAL A 106 15.27 12.41 -8.03
C VAL A 106 15.56 11.48 -9.20
N VAL A 107 14.52 10.93 -9.84
CA VAL A 107 14.64 10.06 -11.01
C VAL A 107 15.31 10.79 -12.19
N LEU A 108 14.92 12.05 -12.45
CA LEU A 108 15.52 12.86 -13.49
C LEU A 108 16.98 13.24 -13.19
N ALA A 109 17.30 13.47 -11.91
CA ALA A 109 18.67 13.68 -11.46
C ALA A 109 19.52 12.41 -11.66
N GLY A 110 18.99 11.24 -11.32
CA GLY A 110 19.62 9.95 -11.58
C GLY A 110 19.96 9.76 -13.05
N LYS A 111 18.99 10.00 -13.96
CA LYS A 111 19.23 9.95 -15.41
C LYS A 111 20.38 10.87 -15.85
N SER A 112 20.42 12.12 -15.35
CA SER A 112 21.47 13.08 -15.71
C SER A 112 22.87 12.69 -15.23
N ARG A 113 22.96 11.73 -14.30
CA ARG A 113 24.21 11.20 -13.73
C ARG A 113 24.44 9.74 -14.15
N HIS A 114 23.64 9.21 -15.08
CA HIS A 114 23.70 7.82 -15.52
C HIS A 114 23.56 6.80 -14.38
N VAL A 115 22.83 7.14 -13.31
CA VAL A 115 22.52 6.23 -12.21
C VAL A 115 21.33 5.34 -12.62
N PRO A 116 21.48 4.02 -12.62
CA PRO A 116 20.35 3.11 -12.89
C PRO A 116 19.21 3.39 -11.92
N THR A 117 18.01 3.53 -12.47
CA THR A 117 16.83 3.85 -11.66
C THR A 117 15.73 2.85 -11.93
N ILE A 118 15.22 2.23 -10.86
CA ILE A 118 14.02 1.39 -10.88
C ILE A 118 12.88 2.23 -10.35
N ILE A 119 11.73 2.20 -11.02
CA ILE A 119 10.50 2.80 -10.51
C ILE A 119 9.46 1.72 -10.25
N HIS A 120 8.53 1.98 -9.33
CA HIS A 120 7.47 1.07 -8.98
C HIS A 120 6.10 1.75 -9.16
N GLU A 121 5.22 1.13 -9.95
CA GLU A 121 3.84 1.56 -10.10
C GLU A 121 2.93 0.70 -9.22
N SER A 122 2.13 1.33 -8.38
CA SER A 122 1.26 0.63 -7.46
C SER A 122 -0.13 0.39 -8.02
N ASP A 123 -0.69 1.35 -8.75
CA ASP A 123 -2.04 1.29 -9.28
C ASP A 123 -2.07 0.62 -10.65
N MET A 124 -3.26 0.16 -11.06
CA MET A 124 -3.42 -0.51 -12.34
C MET A 124 -3.11 0.40 -13.53
N THR A 125 -3.40 1.70 -13.40
CA THR A 125 -3.06 2.71 -14.41
C THR A 125 -1.93 3.62 -13.92
N PRO A 126 -0.85 3.76 -14.71
CA PRO A 126 0.30 4.56 -14.28
C PRO A 126 -0.06 6.00 -13.96
N GLY A 127 0.34 6.43 -12.75
CA GLY A 127 0.18 7.81 -12.30
C GLY A 127 1.07 8.80 -13.07
N LEU A 128 0.70 10.09 -13.05
CA LEU A 128 1.44 11.14 -13.79
C LEU A 128 2.92 11.21 -13.41
N ALA A 129 3.25 11.08 -12.13
CA ALA A 129 4.64 11.09 -11.66
C ALA A 129 5.45 9.95 -12.30
N ASN A 130 4.89 8.75 -12.33
CA ASN A 130 5.53 7.60 -12.97
C ASN A 130 5.60 7.76 -14.48
N LYS A 131 4.56 8.27 -15.15
CA LYS A 131 4.61 8.56 -16.60
C LYS A 131 5.76 9.50 -16.97
N ILE A 132 6.04 10.52 -16.18
CA ILE A 132 7.18 11.42 -16.36
C ILE A 132 8.51 10.69 -16.10
N SER A 133 8.54 9.77 -15.14
CA SER A 133 9.74 9.06 -14.71
C SER A 133 10.13 7.88 -15.62
N MET A 134 9.15 7.22 -16.26
CA MET A 134 9.32 6.02 -17.09
C MET A 134 10.45 6.09 -18.13
N PRO A 135 10.61 7.20 -18.90
CA PRO A 135 11.69 7.29 -19.89
C PRO A 135 13.09 7.25 -19.27
N SER A 136 13.18 7.54 -17.98
CA SER A 136 14.44 7.60 -17.23
C SER A 136 14.75 6.31 -16.48
N ALA A 137 13.76 5.43 -16.31
CA ALA A 137 13.90 4.17 -15.60
C ALA A 137 14.50 3.07 -16.50
N VAL A 138 15.33 2.21 -15.91
CA VAL A 138 15.86 0.99 -16.55
C VAL A 138 14.93 -0.20 -16.37
N LYS A 139 14.21 -0.27 -15.23
CA LYS A 139 13.17 -1.26 -14.93
C LYS A 139 11.98 -0.56 -14.27
N ILE A 140 10.80 -1.13 -14.48
CA ILE A 140 9.52 -0.61 -13.96
C ILE A 140 8.78 -1.79 -13.33
N CYS A 141 8.76 -1.81 -12.00
CA CYS A 141 7.98 -2.78 -11.23
C CYS A 141 6.51 -2.39 -11.24
N CYS A 142 5.61 -3.36 -11.22
CA CYS A 142 4.18 -3.13 -11.10
C CYS A 142 3.47 -4.20 -10.27
N ASN A 143 2.29 -3.82 -9.72
CA ASN A 143 1.47 -4.70 -8.91
C ASN A 143 0.50 -5.55 -9.72
N PHE A 144 0.09 -5.10 -10.90
CA PHE A 144 -0.99 -5.74 -11.65
C PHE A 144 -0.50 -6.20 -13.03
N PRO A 145 -0.91 -7.40 -13.48
CA PRO A 145 -0.57 -7.89 -14.82
C PRO A 145 -1.06 -6.94 -15.92
N GLU A 146 -2.22 -6.33 -15.71
CA GLU A 146 -2.81 -5.40 -16.68
C GLU A 146 -2.00 -4.12 -16.84
N THR A 147 -1.26 -3.70 -15.80
CA THR A 147 -0.39 -2.53 -15.85
C THR A 147 0.71 -2.69 -16.90
N MET A 148 1.19 -3.92 -17.12
CA MET A 148 2.27 -4.19 -18.08
C MET A 148 1.96 -3.69 -19.48
N LYS A 149 0.68 -3.67 -19.89
CA LYS A 149 0.24 -3.16 -21.21
C LYS A 149 0.46 -1.64 -21.38
N HIS A 150 0.61 -0.93 -20.27
CA HIS A 150 0.80 0.52 -20.24
C HIS A 150 2.27 0.92 -20.05
N LEU A 151 3.16 -0.05 -19.91
CA LEU A 151 4.57 0.17 -19.63
C LEU A 151 5.42 -0.09 -20.88
N PRO A 152 6.58 0.59 -21.03
CA PRO A 152 7.48 0.36 -22.15
C PRO A 152 7.97 -1.09 -22.22
N ASP A 153 8.01 -1.66 -23.41
CA ASP A 153 8.49 -3.02 -23.67
C ASP A 153 9.90 -3.24 -23.12
N GLY A 154 10.13 -4.43 -22.56
CA GLY A 154 11.43 -4.84 -22.03
C GLY A 154 11.81 -4.21 -20.68
N LYS A 155 11.02 -3.25 -20.15
CA LYS A 155 11.27 -2.63 -18.85
C LYS A 155 10.33 -3.10 -17.76
N ALA A 156 9.12 -3.52 -18.12
CA ALA A 156 8.07 -3.92 -17.18
C ALA A 156 8.41 -5.24 -16.48
N VAL A 157 8.19 -5.29 -15.16
CA VAL A 157 8.34 -6.51 -14.34
C VAL A 157 7.16 -6.56 -13.37
N LEU A 158 6.41 -7.66 -13.41
CA LEU A 158 5.35 -7.93 -12.43
C LEU A 158 5.99 -8.42 -11.13
N THR A 159 6.06 -7.55 -10.13
CA THR A 159 6.70 -7.86 -8.85
C THR A 159 5.72 -7.98 -7.69
N GLY A 160 4.54 -7.39 -7.81
CA GLY A 160 3.72 -7.08 -6.64
C GLY A 160 4.34 -5.94 -5.81
N SER A 161 3.72 -5.62 -4.69
CA SER A 161 4.18 -4.58 -3.76
C SER A 161 4.96 -5.21 -2.62
N PRO A 162 6.14 -4.69 -2.25
CA PRO A 162 6.84 -5.14 -1.05
C PRO A 162 5.99 -4.80 0.18
N ILE A 163 5.76 -5.79 1.02
CA ILE A 163 4.99 -5.65 2.25
C ILE A 163 5.90 -5.80 3.47
N ARG A 164 5.47 -5.21 4.58
CA ARG A 164 6.21 -5.29 5.84
C ARG A 164 6.22 -6.74 6.36
N GLN A 165 7.43 -7.29 6.51
CA GLN A 165 7.63 -8.68 6.96
C GLN A 165 7.05 -8.93 8.35
N GLU A 166 7.00 -7.90 9.21
CA GLU A 166 6.40 -7.97 10.55
C GLU A 166 4.94 -8.42 10.52
N LEU A 167 4.19 -8.09 9.46
CA LEU A 167 2.78 -8.51 9.31
C LEU A 167 2.61 -10.03 9.20
N LEU A 168 3.66 -10.74 8.77
CA LEU A 168 3.65 -12.21 8.63
C LEU A 168 3.96 -12.93 9.96
N SER A 169 4.38 -12.21 11.00
CA SER A 169 4.87 -12.76 12.27
C SER A 169 3.91 -12.52 13.44
N GLY A 170 2.63 -12.37 13.17
CA GLY A 170 1.62 -12.13 14.20
C GLY A 170 1.26 -13.37 15.03
N ASP A 171 0.78 -13.14 16.25
CA ASP A 171 0.33 -14.14 17.21
C ASP A 171 -1.17 -13.99 17.48
N LYS A 172 -1.95 -14.95 17.02
CA LYS A 172 -3.42 -14.94 17.19
C LYS A 172 -3.86 -14.96 18.65
N TYR A 173 -3.09 -15.55 19.56
CA TYR A 173 -3.46 -15.62 20.98
C TYR A 173 -3.31 -14.26 21.66
N LYS A 174 -2.29 -13.48 21.28
CA LYS A 174 -2.16 -12.09 21.74
C LYS A 174 -3.32 -11.22 21.25
N ALA A 175 -3.77 -11.42 20.02
CA ALA A 175 -4.94 -10.72 19.50
C ALA A 175 -6.23 -11.11 20.23
N LEU A 176 -6.45 -12.39 20.55
CA LEU A 176 -7.59 -12.83 21.35
C LEU A 176 -7.62 -12.17 22.72
N GLU A 177 -6.47 -12.13 23.40
CA GLU A 177 -6.33 -11.49 24.71
C GLU A 177 -6.59 -9.97 24.60
N PHE A 178 -5.97 -9.31 23.62
CA PHE A 178 -6.12 -7.87 23.38
C PHE A 178 -7.57 -7.44 23.11
N LEU A 179 -8.30 -8.26 22.32
CA LEU A 179 -9.69 -8.00 21.93
C LEU A 179 -10.70 -8.50 22.97
N HIS A 180 -10.28 -9.31 23.95
CA HIS A 180 -11.16 -10.10 24.82
C HIS A 180 -12.14 -10.98 24.03
N PHE A 181 -11.66 -11.52 22.89
CA PHE A 181 -12.43 -12.43 22.05
C PHE A 181 -12.24 -13.87 22.48
N THR A 182 -13.16 -14.71 22.04
CA THR A 182 -13.13 -16.15 22.29
C THR A 182 -12.62 -16.91 21.05
N SER A 183 -12.13 -18.13 21.24
CA SER A 183 -11.59 -18.93 20.13
C SER A 183 -12.63 -19.80 19.41
N ASP A 184 -13.90 -19.70 19.81
CA ASP A 184 -15.02 -20.54 19.31
C ASP A 184 -15.68 -19.98 18.05
N LYS A 185 -15.44 -18.72 17.73
CA LYS A 185 -15.99 -18.08 16.53
C LYS A 185 -14.89 -17.50 15.64
N PRO A 186 -15.06 -17.57 14.30
CA PRO A 186 -14.17 -16.90 13.36
C PRO A 186 -14.26 -15.39 13.49
N VAL A 187 -13.18 -14.71 13.06
CA VAL A 187 -13.03 -13.26 13.20
C VAL A 187 -13.00 -12.56 11.85
N ILE A 188 -13.87 -11.58 11.71
CA ILE A 188 -13.88 -10.65 10.58
C ILE A 188 -13.14 -9.37 10.99
N MET A 189 -12.18 -8.92 10.16
CA MET A 189 -11.56 -7.62 10.30
C MET A 189 -12.10 -6.64 9.26
N VAL A 190 -12.49 -5.45 9.70
CA VAL A 190 -12.99 -4.38 8.81
C VAL A 190 -12.00 -3.24 8.78
N VAL A 191 -11.56 -2.85 7.56
CA VAL A 191 -10.56 -1.79 7.36
C VAL A 191 -11.03 -0.82 6.27
N GLY A 192 -11.53 0.34 6.68
CA GLY A 192 -11.99 1.39 5.75
C GLY A 192 -10.88 2.24 5.11
N GLY A 193 -9.61 1.83 5.26
CA GLY A 193 -8.42 2.62 4.89
C GLY A 193 -7.94 3.54 6.03
N SER A 194 -6.83 4.26 5.82
CA SER A 194 -6.18 5.08 6.87
C SER A 194 -7.07 6.19 7.45
N LEU A 195 -8.01 6.71 6.68
CA LEU A 195 -8.97 7.72 7.13
C LEU A 195 -10.29 7.11 7.59
N GLY A 196 -10.49 5.80 7.42
CA GLY A 196 -11.75 5.11 7.60
C GLY A 196 -12.80 5.51 6.53
N SER A 197 -13.86 4.71 6.42
CA SER A 197 -14.94 4.92 5.47
C SER A 197 -16.30 4.92 6.16
N VAL A 198 -17.03 6.03 6.09
CA VAL A 198 -18.38 6.13 6.66
C VAL A 198 -19.28 5.08 6.04
N ALA A 199 -19.31 4.98 4.70
CA ALA A 199 -20.18 4.03 3.99
C ALA A 199 -19.91 2.56 4.42
N VAL A 200 -18.63 2.14 4.51
CA VAL A 200 -18.28 0.79 4.96
C VAL A 200 -18.63 0.59 6.44
N ASN A 201 -18.33 1.58 7.28
CA ASN A 201 -18.64 1.51 8.71
C ASN A 201 -20.14 1.33 8.95
N ASP A 202 -20.97 2.14 8.29
CA ASP A 202 -22.42 2.10 8.45
C ASP A 202 -23.02 0.80 7.90
N ALA A 203 -22.53 0.35 6.73
CA ALA A 203 -22.98 -0.90 6.14
C ALA A 203 -22.66 -2.10 7.05
N VAL A 204 -21.43 -2.19 7.60
CA VAL A 204 -21.05 -3.27 8.52
C VAL A 204 -21.86 -3.19 9.83
N ARG A 205 -22.05 -2.00 10.39
CA ARG A 205 -22.84 -1.82 11.61
C ARG A 205 -24.30 -2.23 11.43
N SER A 206 -24.87 -2.02 10.26
CA SER A 206 -26.25 -2.41 9.96
C SER A 206 -26.49 -3.93 10.00
N VAL A 207 -25.44 -4.74 9.77
CA VAL A 207 -25.49 -6.21 9.76
C VAL A 207 -24.87 -6.85 11.00
N LEU A 208 -24.36 -6.07 11.95
CA LEU A 208 -23.71 -6.57 13.17
C LEU A 208 -24.58 -7.59 13.97
N PRO A 209 -25.90 -7.34 14.18
CA PRO A 209 -26.71 -8.28 14.94
C PRO A 209 -26.73 -9.69 14.35
N GLU A 210 -26.69 -9.80 13.03
CA GLU A 210 -26.63 -11.08 12.31
C GLU A 210 -25.22 -11.66 12.33
N LEU A 211 -24.19 -10.84 12.03
CA LEU A 211 -22.79 -11.27 12.01
C LEU A 211 -22.35 -11.83 13.36
N LEU A 212 -22.70 -11.18 14.47
CA LEU A 212 -22.28 -11.59 15.81
C LEU A 212 -22.90 -12.91 16.28
N LYS A 213 -23.89 -13.47 15.57
CA LYS A 213 -24.38 -14.82 15.83
C LYS A 213 -23.31 -15.88 15.50
N SER A 214 -22.54 -15.67 14.43
CA SER A 214 -21.59 -16.66 13.89
C SER A 214 -20.14 -16.18 13.88
N PHE A 215 -19.87 -14.88 14.00
CA PHE A 215 -18.56 -14.27 13.93
C PHE A 215 -18.28 -13.38 15.14
N GLN A 216 -17.03 -12.99 15.26
CA GLN A 216 -16.58 -11.82 16.03
C GLN A 216 -16.02 -10.80 15.04
N VAL A 217 -16.10 -9.51 15.37
CA VAL A 217 -15.73 -8.45 14.44
C VAL A 217 -14.77 -7.45 15.08
N VAL A 218 -13.59 -7.27 14.49
CA VAL A 218 -12.67 -6.19 14.80
C VAL A 218 -12.73 -5.12 13.72
N HIS A 219 -13.03 -3.87 14.10
CA HIS A 219 -13.37 -2.80 13.16
C HIS A 219 -12.44 -1.59 13.30
N LEU A 220 -11.57 -1.36 12.30
CA LEU A 220 -10.73 -0.18 12.22
C LEU A 220 -11.51 0.95 11.52
N CYS A 221 -12.25 1.71 12.33
CA CYS A 221 -13.25 2.68 11.85
C CYS A 221 -12.65 3.94 11.22
N GLY A 222 -11.42 4.29 11.61
CA GLY A 222 -10.79 5.57 11.30
C GLY A 222 -11.06 6.66 12.34
N LYS A 223 -10.22 7.69 12.34
CA LYS A 223 -10.23 8.76 13.35
C LYS A 223 -11.59 9.46 13.46
N GLY A 224 -12.10 9.57 14.67
CA GLY A 224 -13.37 10.23 15.00
C GLY A 224 -14.62 9.48 14.53
N LYS A 225 -14.50 8.15 14.24
CA LYS A 225 -15.61 7.35 13.72
C LYS A 225 -16.00 6.14 14.58
N ILE A 226 -15.54 6.10 15.83
CA ILE A 226 -16.03 5.13 16.82
C ILE A 226 -17.49 5.44 17.10
N ASP A 227 -18.30 4.40 17.24
CA ASP A 227 -19.68 4.50 17.70
C ASP A 227 -19.74 4.08 19.18
N GLU A 228 -19.85 5.07 20.06
CA GLU A 228 -19.84 4.85 21.51
C GLU A 228 -21.02 3.98 21.99
N SER A 229 -22.13 3.93 21.24
CA SER A 229 -23.30 3.09 21.58
C SER A 229 -23.01 1.59 21.43
N LEU A 230 -21.97 1.22 20.67
CA LEU A 230 -21.58 -0.16 20.40
C LEU A 230 -20.33 -0.61 21.20
N LYS A 231 -19.85 0.22 22.13
CA LYS A 231 -18.60 0.00 22.85
C LYS A 231 -18.57 -1.31 23.64
N ASP A 232 -19.70 -1.64 24.29
CA ASP A 232 -19.81 -2.81 25.16
C ASP A 232 -20.47 -4.03 24.47
N LEU A 233 -20.57 -3.97 23.12
CA LEU A 233 -21.18 -5.05 22.36
C LEU A 233 -20.26 -6.27 22.31
N LYS A 234 -20.69 -7.36 22.93
CA LYS A 234 -19.90 -8.61 23.01
C LYS A 234 -19.58 -9.16 21.63
N GLY A 235 -18.30 -9.45 21.39
CA GLY A 235 -17.81 -9.97 20.10
C GLY A 235 -17.57 -8.89 19.04
N TYR A 236 -17.69 -7.60 19.41
CA TYR A 236 -17.37 -6.46 18.57
C TYR A 236 -16.36 -5.54 19.24
N ALA A 237 -15.25 -5.28 18.57
CA ALA A 237 -14.23 -4.33 19.02
C ALA A 237 -13.95 -3.32 17.93
N GLN A 238 -13.95 -2.02 18.27
CA GLN A 238 -13.70 -0.95 17.33
C GLN A 238 -12.54 -0.06 17.78
N PHE A 239 -11.76 0.39 16.80
CA PHE A 239 -10.58 1.22 17.00
C PHE A 239 -10.52 2.31 15.93
N GLU A 240 -10.03 3.48 16.28
CA GLU A 240 -9.73 4.51 15.28
C GLU A 240 -8.55 4.10 14.40
N TYR A 241 -7.53 3.55 15.04
CA TYR A 241 -6.28 3.13 14.42
C TYR A 241 -5.55 2.12 15.31
N ILE A 242 -4.88 1.15 14.71
CA ILE A 242 -4.01 0.18 15.39
C ILE A 242 -2.66 0.14 14.66
N LYS A 243 -1.58 0.05 15.38
CA LYS A 243 -0.22 0.00 14.83
C LYS A 243 0.50 -1.29 15.27
N ASP A 244 0.77 -1.43 16.52
CA ASP A 244 1.68 -2.47 17.03
C ASP A 244 1.03 -3.85 17.05
N GLU A 245 -0.27 -3.92 17.36
CA GLU A 245 -1.06 -5.15 17.41
C GLU A 245 -1.59 -5.59 16.03
N LEU A 246 -1.42 -4.77 14.99
CA LEU A 246 -2.00 -5.04 13.67
C LEU A 246 -1.60 -6.41 13.10
N LYS A 247 -0.34 -6.81 13.28
CA LYS A 247 0.15 -8.13 12.88
C LYS A 247 -0.59 -9.28 13.56
N ASP A 248 -0.84 -9.12 14.87
CA ASP A 248 -1.52 -10.13 15.69
C ASP A 248 -3.00 -10.21 15.29
N LEU A 249 -3.62 -9.06 15.02
CA LEU A 249 -4.98 -9.01 14.48
C LEU A 249 -5.08 -9.72 13.12
N PHE A 250 -4.13 -9.49 12.21
CA PHE A 250 -4.10 -10.23 10.95
C PHE A 250 -3.91 -11.73 11.16
N ALA A 251 -3.08 -12.16 12.13
CA ALA A 251 -2.89 -13.57 12.43
C ALA A 251 -4.20 -14.22 12.91
N LEU A 252 -5.02 -13.49 13.68
CA LEU A 252 -6.31 -13.96 14.20
C LEU A 252 -7.42 -13.96 13.13
N THR A 253 -7.38 -13.03 12.17
CA THR A 253 -8.47 -12.76 11.22
C THR A 253 -8.67 -13.89 10.22
N ASP A 254 -9.90 -14.33 10.04
CA ASP A 254 -10.30 -15.31 9.04
C ASP A 254 -10.75 -14.67 7.73
N LEU A 255 -11.36 -13.48 7.79
CA LEU A 255 -11.89 -12.76 6.64
C LEU A 255 -11.70 -11.25 6.82
N VAL A 256 -11.39 -10.55 5.75
CA VAL A 256 -11.22 -9.08 5.76
C VAL A 256 -12.25 -8.39 4.87
N ILE A 257 -12.89 -7.34 5.38
CA ILE A 257 -13.66 -6.38 4.58
C ILE A 257 -12.82 -5.12 4.45
N SER A 258 -12.50 -4.72 3.22
CA SER A 258 -11.55 -3.62 3.01
C SER A 258 -11.91 -2.74 1.81
N ARG A 259 -11.35 -1.53 1.81
CA ARG A 259 -11.20 -0.74 0.59
C ARG A 259 -10.14 -1.37 -0.31
N ALA A 260 -10.16 -1.04 -1.61
CA ALA A 260 -9.27 -1.62 -2.62
C ALA A 260 -8.06 -0.72 -2.96
N GLY A 261 -7.44 -0.12 -1.94
CA GLY A 261 -6.16 0.57 -2.13
C GLY A 261 -5.05 -0.42 -2.49
N ALA A 262 -4.24 -0.11 -3.50
CA ALA A 262 -3.27 -1.02 -4.09
C ALA A 262 -2.33 -1.71 -3.07
N ASN A 263 -1.82 -0.99 -2.07
CA ASN A 263 -0.96 -1.59 -1.05
C ASN A 263 -1.73 -2.50 -0.10
N ALA A 264 -2.94 -2.08 0.33
CA ALA A 264 -3.75 -2.87 1.25
C ALA A 264 -4.12 -4.23 0.65
N ILE A 265 -4.56 -4.25 -0.62
CA ILE A 265 -4.90 -5.52 -1.26
C ILE A 265 -3.67 -6.40 -1.52
N CYS A 266 -2.48 -5.81 -1.76
CA CYS A 266 -1.23 -6.57 -1.84
C CYS A 266 -0.81 -7.15 -0.46
N GLU A 267 -1.08 -6.43 0.64
CA GLU A 267 -0.90 -6.97 2.00
C GLU A 267 -1.83 -8.16 2.23
N LEU A 268 -3.11 -8.07 1.86
CA LEU A 268 -4.07 -9.17 1.98
C LEU A 268 -3.67 -10.38 1.12
N LEU A 269 -3.17 -10.15 -0.10
CA LEU A 269 -2.64 -11.21 -0.97
C LEU A 269 -1.49 -11.95 -0.31
N ALA A 270 -0.49 -11.23 0.21
CA ALA A 270 0.68 -11.82 0.84
C ALA A 270 0.36 -12.53 2.17
N LEU A 271 -0.65 -12.04 2.90
CA LEU A 271 -1.17 -12.67 4.13
C LEU A 271 -2.15 -13.81 3.84
N HIS A 272 -2.48 -14.07 2.58
CA HIS A 272 -3.49 -15.05 2.13
C HIS A 272 -4.83 -14.88 2.83
N LYS A 273 -5.28 -13.62 3.04
CA LYS A 273 -6.53 -13.35 3.74
C LYS A 273 -7.69 -13.25 2.76
N PRO A 274 -8.67 -14.18 2.82
CA PRO A 274 -9.93 -14.06 2.07
C PRO A 274 -10.54 -12.69 2.32
N ASN A 275 -10.95 -12.00 1.26
CA ASN A 275 -11.35 -10.62 1.43
C ASN A 275 -12.51 -10.20 0.52
N LEU A 276 -13.39 -9.38 1.10
CA LEU A 276 -14.44 -8.65 0.42
C LEU A 276 -13.96 -7.21 0.20
N LEU A 277 -13.76 -6.83 -1.04
CA LEU A 277 -13.32 -5.49 -1.41
C LEU A 277 -14.52 -4.61 -1.72
N ILE A 278 -14.61 -3.50 -1.02
CA ILE A 278 -15.58 -2.43 -1.27
C ILE A 278 -14.80 -1.22 -1.79
N PRO A 279 -14.58 -1.11 -3.11
CA PRO A 279 -13.79 -0.02 -3.68
C PRO A 279 -14.47 1.33 -3.44
N LEU A 280 -13.66 2.39 -3.37
CA LEU A 280 -14.18 3.75 -3.31
C LEU A 280 -14.90 4.07 -4.62
N SER A 281 -16.12 4.60 -4.52
CA SER A 281 -16.97 4.97 -5.64
C SER A 281 -16.25 5.83 -6.70
N ALA A 282 -16.58 5.64 -7.97
CA ALA A 282 -16.09 6.46 -9.07
C ALA A 282 -16.47 7.94 -8.91
N ASN A 283 -17.58 8.24 -8.21
CA ASN A 283 -18.03 9.59 -7.91
C ASN A 283 -17.12 10.31 -6.90
N ALA A 284 -16.46 9.55 -6.03
CA ALA A 284 -15.56 10.06 -4.99
C ALA A 284 -14.07 9.94 -5.34
N SER A 285 -13.72 9.24 -6.43
CA SER A 285 -12.35 8.93 -6.83
C SER A 285 -12.16 8.95 -8.35
N ARG A 286 -10.97 8.54 -8.80
CA ARG A 286 -10.66 8.33 -10.24
C ARG A 286 -11.05 6.93 -10.73
N GLY A 287 -11.64 6.11 -9.88
CA GLY A 287 -11.91 4.72 -10.18
C GLY A 287 -10.70 3.78 -10.04
N ASP A 288 -9.54 4.27 -9.59
CA ASP A 288 -8.34 3.43 -9.44
C ASP A 288 -8.62 2.23 -8.52
N GLN A 289 -9.36 2.42 -7.40
CA GLN A 289 -9.72 1.32 -6.51
C GLN A 289 -10.66 0.30 -7.16
N ILE A 290 -11.59 0.74 -8.00
CA ILE A 290 -12.50 -0.16 -8.74
C ILE A 290 -11.66 -1.04 -9.68
N LEU A 291 -10.73 -0.44 -10.41
CA LEU A 291 -9.85 -1.18 -11.32
C LEU A 291 -8.97 -2.19 -10.56
N ASN A 292 -8.39 -1.77 -9.43
CA ASN A 292 -7.57 -2.63 -8.57
C ASN A 292 -8.40 -3.83 -8.05
N ALA A 293 -9.61 -3.57 -7.54
CA ALA A 293 -10.52 -4.61 -7.04
C ALA A 293 -10.89 -5.61 -8.13
N ARG A 294 -11.30 -5.13 -9.30
CA ARG A 294 -11.67 -5.98 -10.44
C ARG A 294 -10.50 -6.81 -10.97
N SER A 295 -9.25 -6.33 -10.86
CA SER A 295 -8.07 -7.14 -11.18
C SER A 295 -7.90 -8.31 -10.20
N PHE A 296 -8.07 -8.07 -8.91
CA PHE A 296 -7.98 -9.11 -7.88
C PHE A 296 -9.12 -10.12 -7.98
N GLU A 297 -10.33 -9.67 -8.28
CA GLU A 297 -11.48 -10.53 -8.54
C GLU A 297 -11.22 -11.47 -9.72
N ARG A 298 -10.76 -10.96 -10.87
CA ARG A 298 -10.41 -11.78 -12.05
C ARG A 298 -9.33 -12.82 -11.79
N GLN A 299 -8.42 -12.53 -10.86
CA GLN A 299 -7.36 -13.45 -10.44
C GLN A 299 -7.84 -14.44 -9.37
N GLY A 300 -9.09 -14.33 -8.92
CA GLY A 300 -9.66 -15.21 -7.90
C GLY A 300 -9.16 -14.94 -6.47
N TYR A 301 -8.63 -13.73 -6.20
CA TYR A 301 -8.10 -13.37 -4.88
C TYR A 301 -9.14 -12.75 -3.95
N SER A 302 -10.20 -12.17 -4.51
CA SER A 302 -11.16 -11.34 -3.77
C SER A 302 -12.57 -11.47 -4.31
N VAL A 303 -13.55 -11.23 -3.44
CA VAL A 303 -14.91 -10.86 -3.83
C VAL A 303 -14.99 -9.34 -3.89
N VAL A 304 -15.73 -8.79 -4.85
CA VAL A 304 -15.91 -7.34 -5.02
C VAL A 304 -17.38 -6.99 -4.91
N LEU A 305 -17.68 -6.00 -4.06
CA LEU A 305 -18.99 -5.41 -3.91
C LEU A 305 -18.86 -3.90 -4.07
N GLU A 306 -19.51 -3.31 -5.08
CA GLU A 306 -19.42 -1.87 -5.31
C GLU A 306 -20.19 -1.10 -4.23
N GLU A 307 -19.69 0.08 -3.86
CA GLU A 307 -20.26 0.89 -2.77
C GLU A 307 -21.74 1.24 -3.03
N GLU A 308 -22.11 1.40 -4.28
CA GLU A 308 -23.46 1.71 -4.72
C GLU A 308 -24.44 0.52 -4.58
N GLU A 309 -23.93 -0.69 -4.46
CA GLU A 309 -24.71 -1.92 -4.30
C GLU A 309 -24.86 -2.33 -2.82
N LEU A 310 -24.20 -1.58 -1.90
CA LEU A 310 -24.25 -1.87 -0.48
C LEU A 310 -25.67 -1.78 0.07
N ASN A 311 -26.17 -2.91 0.54
CA ASN A 311 -27.38 -3.01 1.38
C ASN A 311 -27.21 -4.20 2.34
N HIS A 312 -28.10 -4.29 3.31
CA HIS A 312 -28.06 -5.29 4.36
C HIS A 312 -27.92 -6.72 3.84
N ASP A 313 -28.82 -7.15 2.95
CA ASP A 313 -28.88 -8.56 2.50
C ASP A 313 -27.69 -8.90 1.58
N VAL A 314 -27.33 -8.01 0.67
CA VAL A 314 -26.23 -8.20 -0.27
C VAL A 314 -24.88 -8.32 0.51
N LEU A 315 -24.67 -7.45 1.50
CA LEU A 315 -23.44 -7.49 2.29
C LEU A 315 -23.37 -8.78 3.12
N LEU A 316 -24.45 -9.16 3.81
CA LEU A 316 -24.48 -10.36 4.63
C LEU A 316 -24.27 -11.63 3.80
N ASN A 317 -24.92 -11.74 2.64
CA ASN A 317 -24.73 -12.86 1.72
C ASN A 317 -23.29 -12.92 1.20
N ALA A 318 -22.71 -11.79 0.76
CA ALA A 318 -21.34 -11.75 0.26
C ALA A 318 -20.32 -12.18 1.33
N ILE A 319 -20.51 -11.80 2.59
CA ILE A 319 -19.65 -12.22 3.71
C ILE A 319 -19.78 -13.73 3.94
N THR A 320 -21.01 -14.25 3.96
CA THR A 320 -21.29 -15.66 4.21
C THR A 320 -20.71 -16.53 3.10
N ASP A 321 -20.99 -16.19 1.84
CA ASP A 321 -20.50 -16.93 0.68
C ASP A 321 -18.96 -16.92 0.61
N LEU A 322 -18.34 -15.77 0.88
CA LEU A 322 -16.88 -15.67 0.93
C LEU A 322 -16.29 -16.54 2.03
N TYR A 323 -16.88 -16.55 3.22
CA TYR A 323 -16.41 -17.37 4.33
C TYR A 323 -16.54 -18.88 4.03
N GLU A 324 -17.66 -19.31 3.48
CA GLU A 324 -17.89 -20.71 3.10
C GLU A 324 -16.89 -21.18 2.03
N ASN A 325 -16.55 -20.31 1.07
CA ASN A 325 -15.64 -20.61 -0.04
C ASN A 325 -14.20 -20.14 0.18
N ARG A 326 -13.81 -19.73 1.40
CA ARG A 326 -12.53 -19.08 1.72
C ARG A 326 -11.30 -19.85 1.26
N GLU A 327 -11.34 -21.18 1.29
CA GLU A 327 -10.20 -22.04 0.90
C GLU A 327 -9.86 -21.90 -0.59
N THR A 328 -10.85 -21.62 -1.43
CA THR A 328 -10.64 -21.34 -2.86
C THR A 328 -9.80 -20.08 -3.05
N TYR A 329 -10.13 -19.00 -2.33
CA TYR A 329 -9.38 -17.74 -2.39
C TYR A 329 -7.97 -17.88 -1.79
N ILE A 330 -7.83 -18.59 -0.67
CA ILE A 330 -6.53 -18.89 -0.04
C ILE A 330 -5.63 -19.65 -1.03
N THR A 331 -6.18 -20.67 -1.68
CA THR A 331 -5.44 -21.47 -2.66
C THR A 331 -5.01 -20.64 -3.86
N ALA A 332 -5.90 -19.80 -4.40
CA ALA A 332 -5.56 -18.90 -5.51
C ALA A 332 -4.46 -17.90 -5.11
N MET A 333 -4.55 -17.30 -3.92
CA MET A 333 -3.54 -16.40 -3.40
C MET A 333 -2.18 -17.07 -3.19
N LYS A 334 -2.15 -18.29 -2.63
CA LYS A 334 -0.92 -19.08 -2.47
C LYS A 334 -0.22 -19.41 -3.78
N ASN A 335 -0.96 -19.53 -4.87
CA ASN A 335 -0.43 -19.80 -6.21
C ASN A 335 -0.08 -18.53 -6.99
N SER A 336 -0.21 -17.35 -6.38
CA SER A 336 0.12 -16.07 -7.03
C SER A 336 1.61 -15.97 -7.34
N PRO A 337 2.00 -15.48 -8.54
CA PRO A 337 3.38 -15.21 -8.89
C PRO A 337 4.00 -14.02 -8.12
N GLN A 338 3.21 -13.30 -7.33
CA GLN A 338 3.62 -12.07 -6.62
C GLN A 338 4.01 -12.30 -5.16
N GLN A 339 4.19 -13.53 -4.71
CA GLN A 339 4.45 -13.85 -3.30
C GLN A 339 5.79 -13.33 -2.76
N ASN A 340 6.81 -13.28 -3.61
CA ASN A 340 8.18 -12.92 -3.22
C ASN A 340 8.56 -11.52 -3.72
N SER A 341 7.67 -10.55 -3.58
CA SER A 341 7.87 -9.19 -4.12
C SER A 341 9.15 -8.51 -3.62
N ILE A 342 9.53 -8.72 -2.34
CA ILE A 342 10.78 -8.15 -1.78
C ILE A 342 11.99 -8.74 -2.47
N ASP A 343 12.12 -10.06 -2.51
CA ASP A 343 13.28 -10.72 -3.12
C ASP A 343 13.38 -10.39 -4.62
N THR A 344 12.25 -10.42 -5.33
CA THR A 344 12.22 -10.05 -6.76
C THR A 344 12.71 -8.61 -6.99
N ILE A 345 12.31 -7.66 -6.14
CA ILE A 345 12.75 -6.26 -6.26
C ILE A 345 14.23 -6.13 -5.87
N ILE A 346 14.68 -6.82 -4.83
CA ILE A 346 16.08 -6.82 -4.42
C ILE A 346 16.97 -7.40 -5.52
N ASP A 347 16.59 -8.51 -6.14
CA ASP A 347 17.32 -9.10 -7.26
C ASP A 347 17.41 -8.14 -8.46
N LEU A 348 16.32 -7.41 -8.75
CA LEU A 348 16.34 -6.35 -9.77
C LEU A 348 17.30 -5.22 -9.40
N ILE A 349 17.30 -4.77 -8.13
CA ILE A 349 18.22 -3.74 -7.62
C ILE A 349 19.66 -4.21 -7.82
N GLU A 350 20.00 -5.43 -7.36
CA GLU A 350 21.33 -6.01 -7.50
C GLU A 350 21.76 -6.14 -8.97
N SER A 351 20.84 -6.53 -9.85
CA SER A 351 21.13 -6.75 -11.27
C SER A 351 21.48 -5.47 -12.04
N VAL A 352 20.98 -4.31 -11.60
CA VAL A 352 21.16 -3.03 -12.30
C VAL A 352 22.12 -2.07 -11.57
N ALA A 353 22.42 -2.31 -10.27
CA ALA A 353 23.32 -1.47 -9.51
C ALA A 353 24.69 -1.40 -10.19
N ARG A 354 25.33 -0.23 -10.15
CA ARG A 354 26.72 -0.06 -10.65
C ARG A 354 27.64 -1.03 -9.90
N LYS A 355 28.66 -1.51 -10.60
CA LYS A 355 29.68 -2.40 -10.04
C LYS A 355 30.68 -1.63 -9.18
#